data_e01f65fbdf9a633747b1c41005e3c48f
#
_entry.id   e01f65fbdf9a633747b1c41005e3c48f
#
_cell.length_a   1.000
_cell.length_b   1.000
_cell.length_c   1.000
_cell.angle_alpha   90.00
_cell.angle_beta   90.00
_cell.angle_gamma   90.00
#
_symmetry.space_group_name_H-M   'P 1'
#
loop_
_entity.id
_entity.type
_entity.pdbx_description
1 polymer ?
#
loop_
_entity_poly.entity_id
_entity_poly.type
_entity_poly.pdbx_seq_one_letter_code
_entity_poly.pdbx_strand_id
1 'polypeptide(L)'
;MRATALILCGGRATRMGGVDKPLQPFLGRPLVDHVLERIAPQTGGRVRISANRHLDDYRRLGHPVLEDTLPDFPGPLAGILAGLDAMAAAHDGDDWLLVVSGDSPWLPLDLLARLAAGLGPGQTAALALGREAPGEPLRSQPLASLIHAGHRDSLADALRAGERRVEGWLARLPLARVAFDRPGDDHAFANINDRSELERLERLR
;
A
#
# COMPACT_ATOMS: atom_id res chain seq x y z
N MET A 1 0.43 12.82 14.31
CA MET A 1 -0.50 12.16 13.37
C MET A 1 -0.66 10.71 13.79
N ARG A 2 -1.88 10.20 13.92
CA ARG A 2 -2.14 8.77 14.15
C ARG A 2 -2.61 8.15 12.84
N ALA A 3 -2.00 7.04 12.46
CA ALA A 3 -2.30 6.35 11.21
C ALA A 3 -2.36 4.83 11.40
N THR A 4 -3.28 4.19 10.69
CA THR A 4 -3.30 2.74 10.47
C THR A 4 -2.69 2.43 9.10
N ALA A 5 -1.84 1.42 9.01
CA ALA A 5 -1.35 0.93 7.71
C ALA A 5 -2.32 -0.11 7.13
N LEU A 6 -2.53 -0.03 5.82
CA LEU A 6 -3.19 -1.04 5.02
C LEU A 6 -2.20 -1.61 4.01
N ILE A 7 -1.90 -2.88 4.13
CA ILE A 7 -1.06 -3.60 3.17
C ILE A 7 -1.99 -4.33 2.19
N LEU A 8 -1.95 -3.92 0.94
CA LEU A 8 -2.74 -4.51 -0.13
C LEU A 8 -2.04 -5.76 -0.68
N CYS A 9 -2.60 -6.92 -0.39
CA CYS A 9 -2.10 -8.23 -0.79
C CYS A 9 -2.99 -8.91 -1.85
N GLY A 10 -4.02 -8.22 -2.32
CA GLY A 10 -4.93 -8.70 -3.35
C GLY A 10 -4.46 -8.35 -4.76
N GLY A 11 -4.56 -9.29 -5.68
CA GLY A 11 -4.32 -9.11 -7.11
C GLY A 11 -4.77 -10.33 -7.89
N ARG A 12 -5.05 -10.19 -9.21
CA ARG A 12 -5.31 -11.36 -10.06
C ARG A 12 -3.98 -12.11 -10.27
N ALA A 13 -3.70 -13.12 -9.45
CA ALA A 13 -2.51 -13.98 -9.56
C ALA A 13 -2.54 -14.89 -10.81
N THR A 14 -2.89 -14.34 -11.98
CA THR A 14 -3.03 -15.12 -13.22
C THR A 14 -1.68 -15.43 -13.87
N ARG A 15 -0.59 -14.77 -13.46
CA ARG A 15 0.73 -14.85 -14.13
C ARG A 15 1.78 -15.70 -13.41
N MET A 16 1.54 -16.12 -12.16
CA MET A 16 2.55 -16.80 -11.31
C MET A 16 2.04 -18.15 -10.74
N GLY A 17 1.31 -18.94 -11.53
CA GLY A 17 0.94 -20.30 -11.11
C GLY A 17 -0.08 -20.37 -9.95
N GLY A 18 -0.85 -19.33 -9.69
CA GLY A 18 -1.93 -19.33 -8.68
C GLY A 18 -1.53 -18.94 -7.26
N VAL A 19 -0.24 -18.70 -6.99
CA VAL A 19 0.23 -18.23 -5.69
C VAL A 19 0.18 -16.70 -5.64
N ASP A 20 -0.32 -16.16 -4.52
CA ASP A 20 -0.33 -14.71 -4.31
C ASP A 20 1.11 -14.17 -4.22
N LYS A 21 1.38 -13.12 -5.00
CA LYS A 21 2.70 -12.52 -5.12
C LYS A 21 3.30 -12.10 -3.77
N PRO A 22 2.56 -11.43 -2.85
CA PRO A 22 3.08 -11.09 -1.54
C PRO A 22 3.51 -12.28 -0.67
N LEU A 23 3.01 -13.48 -0.95
CA LEU A 23 3.40 -14.72 -0.25
C LEU A 23 4.61 -15.42 -0.89
N GLN A 24 5.12 -14.92 -2.02
CA GLN A 24 6.31 -15.49 -2.65
C GLN A 24 7.55 -15.30 -1.75
N PRO A 25 8.42 -16.32 -1.67
CA PRO A 25 9.65 -16.20 -0.89
C PRO A 25 10.61 -15.20 -1.54
N PHE A 26 11.11 -14.29 -0.74
CA PHE A 26 12.15 -13.33 -1.04
C PHE A 26 13.15 -13.30 0.13
N LEU A 27 14.43 -13.53 -0.12
CA LEU A 27 15.45 -13.62 0.94
C LEU A 27 15.04 -14.58 2.08
N GLY A 28 14.43 -15.72 1.74
CA GLY A 28 14.04 -16.76 2.69
C GLY A 28 12.74 -16.53 3.47
N ARG A 29 12.02 -15.42 3.25
CA ARG A 29 10.74 -15.08 3.87
C ARG A 29 9.73 -14.55 2.84
N PRO A 30 8.41 -14.62 3.06
CA PRO A 30 7.42 -13.98 2.20
C PRO A 30 7.70 -12.49 1.97
N LEU A 31 7.42 -11.97 0.78
CA LEU A 31 7.56 -10.54 0.46
C LEU A 31 6.82 -9.64 1.46
N VAL A 32 5.62 -10.02 1.85
CA VAL A 32 4.80 -9.26 2.79
C VAL A 32 5.44 -9.14 4.18
N ASP A 33 6.28 -10.11 4.60
CA ASP A 33 7.01 -10.01 5.88
C ASP A 33 8.02 -8.85 5.86
N HIS A 34 8.70 -8.65 4.72
CA HIS A 34 9.61 -7.52 4.55
C HIS A 34 8.87 -6.18 4.56
N VAL A 35 7.67 -6.13 3.97
CA VAL A 35 6.81 -4.94 4.04
C VAL A 35 6.35 -4.67 5.47
N LEU A 36 5.90 -5.70 6.19
CA LEU A 36 5.47 -5.59 7.59
C LEU A 36 6.60 -5.07 8.48
N GLU A 37 7.81 -5.59 8.34
CA GLU A 37 8.99 -5.18 9.11
C GLU A 37 9.29 -3.68 8.95
N ARG A 38 9.03 -3.11 7.78
CA ARG A 38 9.25 -1.69 7.48
C ARG A 38 8.10 -0.79 7.87
N ILE A 39 6.88 -1.27 7.77
CA ILE A 39 5.67 -0.42 7.90
C ILE A 39 5.08 -0.49 9.32
N ALA A 40 5.09 -1.64 9.99
CA ALA A 40 4.48 -1.77 11.31
C ALA A 40 5.09 -0.81 12.35
N PRO A 41 6.41 -0.60 12.42
CA PRO A 41 6.98 0.36 13.36
C PRO A 41 6.51 1.80 13.13
N GLN A 42 6.28 2.20 11.87
CA GLN A 42 5.86 3.56 11.52
C GLN A 42 4.44 3.89 12.00
N THR A 43 3.59 2.88 12.18
CA THR A 43 2.21 3.02 12.65
C THR A 43 2.00 2.51 14.09
N GLY A 44 3.10 2.22 14.81
CA GLY A 44 3.03 1.65 16.17
C GLY A 44 2.29 0.31 16.22
N GLY A 45 2.49 -0.54 15.20
CA GLY A 45 1.87 -1.86 15.09
C GLY A 45 0.43 -1.87 14.58
N ARG A 46 -0.18 -0.72 14.30
CA ARG A 46 -1.53 -0.64 13.72
C ARG A 46 -1.48 -0.95 12.24
N VAL A 47 -1.63 -2.22 11.92
CA VAL A 47 -1.58 -2.75 10.55
C VAL A 47 -2.82 -3.59 10.27
N ARG A 48 -3.33 -3.50 9.06
CA ARG A 48 -4.37 -4.36 8.48
C ARG A 48 -3.89 -4.86 7.13
N ILE A 49 -4.29 -6.06 6.76
CA ILE A 49 -3.94 -6.69 5.48
C ILE A 49 -5.23 -6.82 4.68
N SER A 50 -5.25 -6.33 3.44
CA SER A 50 -6.37 -6.58 2.52
C SER A 50 -6.00 -7.74 1.61
N ALA A 51 -6.80 -8.81 1.67
CA ALA A 51 -6.63 -10.01 0.85
C ALA A 51 -7.97 -10.71 0.64
N ASN A 52 -8.17 -11.32 -0.55
CA ASN A 52 -9.39 -12.06 -0.90
C ASN A 52 -9.13 -13.57 -1.10
N ARG A 53 -7.88 -14.01 -0.96
CA ARG A 53 -7.43 -15.39 -1.12
C ARG A 53 -6.34 -15.68 -0.13
N HIS A 54 -6.04 -16.95 0.08
CA HIS A 54 -4.99 -17.40 1.01
C HIS A 54 -5.13 -16.78 2.40
N LEU A 55 -6.37 -16.56 2.85
CA LEU A 55 -6.69 -15.81 4.07
C LEU A 55 -5.98 -16.38 5.30
N ASP A 56 -5.88 -17.71 5.40
CA ASP A 56 -5.23 -18.36 6.53
C ASP A 56 -3.72 -18.11 6.57
N ASP A 57 -3.08 -17.98 5.41
CA ASP A 57 -1.65 -17.63 5.33
C ASP A 57 -1.44 -16.19 5.81
N TYR A 58 -2.29 -15.26 5.38
CA TYR A 58 -2.22 -13.87 5.86
C TYR A 58 -2.59 -13.72 7.34
N ARG A 59 -3.56 -14.49 7.86
CA ARG A 59 -3.94 -14.47 9.29
C ARG A 59 -2.78 -14.93 10.20
N ARG A 60 -1.93 -15.84 9.71
CA ARG A 60 -0.72 -16.29 10.45
C ARG A 60 0.31 -15.18 10.67
N LEU A 61 0.23 -14.08 9.92
CA LEU A 61 1.08 -12.91 10.12
C LEU A 61 0.71 -12.09 11.37
N GLY A 62 -0.40 -12.44 12.06
CA GLY A 62 -0.79 -11.84 13.34
C GLY A 62 -1.46 -10.47 13.23
N HIS A 63 -1.92 -10.07 12.03
CA HIS A 63 -2.64 -8.83 11.78
C HIS A 63 -4.06 -9.09 11.28
N PRO A 64 -5.04 -8.18 11.54
CA PRO A 64 -6.38 -8.29 10.98
C PRO A 64 -6.35 -8.36 9.46
N VAL A 65 -7.04 -9.34 8.89
CA VAL A 65 -7.20 -9.52 7.44
C VAL A 65 -8.59 -9.05 7.03
N LEU A 66 -8.64 -8.16 6.06
CA LEU A 66 -9.86 -7.58 5.50
C LEU A 66 -10.10 -8.16 4.11
N GLU A 67 -11.32 -8.60 3.87
CA GLU A 67 -11.80 -9.03 2.57
C GLU A 67 -12.56 -7.87 1.89
N ASP A 68 -12.54 -7.81 0.57
CA ASP A 68 -13.31 -6.83 -0.18
C ASP A 68 -14.81 -7.06 0.07
N THR A 69 -15.52 -6.02 0.44
CA THR A 69 -16.96 -6.07 0.71
C THR A 69 -17.81 -5.97 -0.57
N LEU A 70 -17.20 -5.61 -1.68
CA LEU A 70 -17.89 -5.38 -2.97
C LEU A 70 -17.50 -6.48 -3.98
N PRO A 71 -18.41 -7.42 -4.30
CA PRO A 71 -18.09 -8.60 -5.11
C PRO A 71 -17.68 -8.27 -6.56
N ASP A 72 -18.15 -7.15 -7.10
CA ASP A 72 -17.94 -6.76 -8.51
C ASP A 72 -16.83 -5.72 -8.71
N PHE A 73 -16.10 -5.36 -7.66
CA PHE A 73 -15.04 -4.34 -7.71
C PHE A 73 -13.65 -4.93 -7.42
N PRO A 74 -13.11 -5.79 -8.32
CA PRO A 74 -11.77 -6.29 -8.14
C PRO A 74 -10.75 -5.18 -8.34
N GLY A 75 -9.91 -4.95 -7.37
CA GLY A 75 -8.81 -4.01 -7.48
C GLY A 75 -8.48 -3.28 -6.18
N PRO A 76 -7.39 -2.51 -6.17
CA PRO A 76 -6.87 -1.90 -4.94
C PRO A 76 -7.84 -0.91 -4.28
N LEU A 77 -8.72 -0.25 -5.03
CA LEU A 77 -9.70 0.69 -4.46
C LEU A 77 -10.72 0.02 -3.54
N ALA A 78 -11.12 -1.24 -3.83
CA ALA A 78 -12.02 -1.99 -2.96
C ALA A 78 -11.34 -2.33 -1.62
N GLY A 79 -10.07 -2.76 -1.67
CA GLY A 79 -9.27 -2.98 -0.46
C GLY A 79 -9.07 -1.70 0.36
N ILE A 80 -8.84 -0.54 -0.29
CA ILE A 80 -8.73 0.74 0.39
C ILE A 80 -10.05 1.11 1.08
N LEU A 81 -11.19 0.89 0.42
CA LEU A 81 -12.51 1.13 1.02
C LEU A 81 -12.73 0.22 2.24
N ALA A 82 -12.40 -1.06 2.14
CA ALA A 82 -12.49 -2.00 3.28
C ALA A 82 -11.60 -1.54 4.44
N GLY A 83 -10.42 -0.99 4.16
CA GLY A 83 -9.54 -0.38 5.16
C GLY A 83 -10.17 0.82 5.88
N LEU A 84 -10.78 1.75 5.12
CA LEU A 84 -11.46 2.92 5.66
C LEU A 84 -12.73 2.52 6.46
N ASP A 85 -13.50 1.54 5.98
CA ASP A 85 -14.65 0.99 6.69
C ASP A 85 -14.24 0.39 8.05
N ALA A 86 -13.16 -0.38 8.05
CA ALA A 86 -12.65 -1.01 9.26
C ALA A 86 -12.09 0.02 10.26
N MET A 87 -11.51 1.14 9.81
CA MET A 87 -11.12 2.25 10.69
C MET A 87 -12.32 2.91 11.33
N ALA A 88 -13.36 3.21 10.53
CA ALA A 88 -14.59 3.80 11.04
C ALA A 88 -15.28 2.92 12.09
N ALA A 89 -15.26 1.60 11.89
CA ALA A 89 -15.84 0.63 12.83
C ALA A 89 -15.04 0.48 14.13
N ALA A 90 -13.72 0.61 14.07
CA ALA A 90 -12.85 0.41 15.23
C ALA A 90 -12.91 1.55 16.24
N HIS A 91 -13.28 2.76 15.83
CA HIS A 91 -13.33 3.97 16.69
C HIS A 91 -12.03 4.21 17.48
N ASP A 92 -10.87 3.79 16.91
CA ASP A 92 -9.56 3.83 17.57
C ASP A 92 -8.88 5.20 17.53
N GLY A 93 -9.55 6.19 16.92
CA GLY A 93 -9.07 7.58 16.82
C GLY A 93 -7.92 7.76 15.82
N ASP A 94 -7.74 6.82 14.90
CA ASP A 94 -6.85 7.01 13.76
C ASP A 94 -7.59 7.79 12.65
N ASP A 95 -7.00 8.88 12.19
CA ASP A 95 -7.59 9.75 11.16
C ASP A 95 -7.00 9.49 9.77
N TRP A 96 -5.92 8.71 9.69
CA TRP A 96 -5.16 8.51 8.46
C TRP A 96 -4.93 7.04 8.14
N LEU A 97 -5.08 6.69 6.86
CA LEU A 97 -4.76 5.38 6.30
C LEU A 97 -3.48 5.50 5.46
N LEU A 98 -2.42 4.79 5.87
CA LEU A 98 -1.22 4.59 5.06
C LEU A 98 -1.45 3.36 4.18
N VAL A 99 -1.57 3.55 2.89
CA VAL A 99 -1.77 2.47 1.91
C VAL A 99 -0.44 2.08 1.30
N VAL A 100 -0.12 0.79 1.33
CA VAL A 100 1.08 0.24 0.70
C VAL A 100 0.81 -1.08 -0.01
N SER A 101 1.66 -1.43 -0.98
CA SER A 101 1.61 -2.73 -1.67
C SER A 101 2.36 -3.80 -0.89
N GLY A 102 1.81 -5.02 -0.82
CA GLY A 102 2.43 -6.17 -0.16
C GLY A 102 3.61 -6.79 -0.94
N ASP A 103 3.91 -6.28 -2.13
CA ASP A 103 4.99 -6.75 -3.00
C ASP A 103 6.14 -5.75 -3.20
N SER A 104 6.19 -4.71 -2.35
CA SER A 104 7.24 -3.68 -2.35
C SER A 104 8.13 -3.81 -1.09
N PRO A 105 9.11 -4.72 -1.07
CA PRO A 105 9.84 -5.10 0.16
C PRO A 105 10.80 -4.02 0.66
N TRP A 106 11.06 -2.98 -0.11
CA TRP A 106 12.06 -1.94 0.23
C TRP A 106 11.48 -0.57 0.53
N LEU A 107 10.17 -0.47 0.78
CA LEU A 107 9.54 0.79 1.18
C LEU A 107 10.38 1.54 2.22
N PRO A 108 10.47 2.89 2.15
CA PRO A 108 11.26 3.67 3.08
C PRO A 108 10.84 3.46 4.53
N LEU A 109 11.81 3.39 5.45
CA LEU A 109 11.56 3.28 6.88
C LEU A 109 10.94 4.55 7.48
N ASP A 110 10.92 5.65 6.73
CA ASP A 110 10.33 6.93 7.07
C ASP A 110 9.19 7.35 6.13
N LEU A 111 8.57 6.38 5.43
CA LEU A 111 7.51 6.63 4.45
C LEU A 111 6.37 7.48 5.03
N LEU A 112 5.79 7.05 6.17
CA LEU A 112 4.71 7.78 6.83
C LEU A 112 5.13 9.19 7.23
N ALA A 113 6.31 9.32 7.85
CA ALA A 113 6.80 10.61 8.32
C ALA A 113 7.00 11.61 7.15
N ARG A 114 7.54 11.14 6.03
CA ARG A 114 7.76 11.99 4.83
C ARG A 114 6.46 12.35 4.16
N LEU A 115 5.54 11.41 3.99
CA LEU A 115 4.20 11.71 3.43
C LEU A 115 3.46 12.73 4.30
N ALA A 116 3.50 12.54 5.62
CA ALA A 116 2.88 13.46 6.56
C ALA A 116 3.51 14.87 6.53
N ALA A 117 4.84 14.94 6.47
CA ALA A 117 5.56 16.21 6.38
C ALA A 117 5.33 16.93 5.05
N GLY A 118 4.98 16.21 4.01
CA GLY A 118 4.67 16.78 2.70
C GLY A 118 3.26 17.37 2.55
N LEU A 119 2.38 17.15 3.56
CA LEU A 119 1.04 17.72 3.54
C LEU A 119 1.09 19.24 3.83
N GLY A 120 0.63 20.04 2.88
CA GLY A 120 0.38 21.46 3.06
C GLY A 120 -0.99 21.76 3.63
N PRO A 121 -1.27 23.04 3.93
CA PRO A 121 -2.58 23.47 4.44
C PRO A 121 -3.74 23.02 3.55
N GLY A 122 -4.75 22.41 4.12
CA GLY A 122 -5.94 21.93 3.42
C GLY A 122 -5.75 20.66 2.61
N GLN A 123 -4.55 20.08 2.54
CA GLN A 123 -4.35 18.80 1.88
C GLN A 123 -4.75 17.63 2.79
N THR A 124 -5.46 16.69 2.22
CA THR A 124 -6.07 15.54 2.92
C THR A 124 -5.66 14.20 2.33
N ALA A 125 -4.72 14.21 1.39
CA ALA A 125 -4.06 13.03 0.87
C ALA A 125 -2.62 13.38 0.47
N ALA A 126 -1.71 12.39 0.54
CA ALA A 126 -0.35 12.48 0.03
C ALA A 126 0.00 11.23 -0.77
N LEU A 127 0.76 11.42 -1.84
CA LEU A 127 1.19 10.37 -2.77
C LEU A 127 2.71 10.44 -2.95
N ALA A 128 3.40 9.32 -2.82
CA ALA A 128 4.82 9.25 -3.10
C ALA A 128 5.12 9.37 -4.60
N LEU A 129 6.13 10.17 -4.93
CA LEU A 129 6.81 10.14 -6.22
C LEU A 129 8.16 9.44 -6.01
N GLY A 130 8.37 8.31 -6.65
CA GLY A 130 9.57 7.50 -6.44
C GLY A 130 10.05 6.81 -7.71
N ARG A 131 11.19 6.13 -7.60
CA ARG A 131 11.80 5.31 -8.67
C ARG A 131 11.65 3.84 -8.34
N GLU A 132 11.51 3.03 -9.36
CA GLU A 132 11.54 1.58 -9.26
C GLU A 132 12.96 1.04 -9.48
N ALA A 133 13.79 1.81 -10.19
CA ALA A 133 15.22 1.51 -10.43
C ALA A 133 16.06 2.81 -10.48
N PRO A 134 17.38 2.70 -10.19
CA PRO A 134 18.31 3.83 -10.30
C PRO A 134 18.30 4.46 -11.69
N GLY A 135 18.34 5.80 -11.73
CA GLY A 135 18.38 6.54 -12.98
C GLY A 135 17.02 6.72 -13.68
N GLU A 136 15.98 6.06 -13.23
CA GLU A 136 14.63 6.28 -13.75
C GLU A 136 14.04 7.62 -13.25
N PRO A 137 13.11 8.22 -14.02
CA PRO A 137 12.39 9.39 -13.56
C PRO A 137 11.48 9.05 -12.36
N LEU A 138 11.23 10.05 -11.51
CA LEU A 138 10.22 9.92 -10.46
C LEU A 138 8.84 9.72 -11.09
N ARG A 139 8.14 8.70 -10.62
CA ARG A 139 6.76 8.36 -11.04
C ARG A 139 5.85 8.30 -9.83
N SER A 140 4.57 8.55 -10.05
CA SER A 140 3.55 8.35 -9.04
C SER A 140 3.55 6.90 -8.55
N GLN A 141 3.52 6.74 -7.22
CA GLN A 141 3.42 5.45 -6.55
C GLN A 141 2.06 5.36 -5.82
N PRO A 142 0.95 5.05 -6.52
CA PRO A 142 -0.40 5.14 -5.95
C PRO A 142 -0.62 4.22 -4.74
N LEU A 143 0.12 3.11 -4.68
CA LEU A 143 0.14 2.20 -3.53
C LEU A 143 1.29 2.52 -2.56
N ALA A 144 1.63 3.80 -2.43
CA ALA A 144 2.44 4.40 -1.38
C ALA A 144 1.81 5.77 -1.08
N SER A 145 0.65 5.76 -0.44
CA SER A 145 -0.16 6.96 -0.22
C SER A 145 -0.70 7.04 1.21
N LEU A 146 -0.92 8.25 1.66
CA LEU A 146 -1.51 8.60 2.95
C LEU A 146 -2.84 9.30 2.69
N ILE A 147 -3.93 8.81 3.26
CA ILE A 147 -5.29 9.22 2.95
C ILE A 147 -6.04 9.50 4.24
N HIS A 148 -6.66 10.68 4.34
CA HIS A 148 -7.51 11.00 5.49
C HIS A 148 -8.80 10.17 5.46
N ALA A 149 -9.20 9.63 6.61
CA ALA A 149 -10.36 8.74 6.76
C ALA A 149 -11.68 9.36 6.26
N GLY A 150 -11.80 10.69 6.30
CA GLY A 150 -12.95 11.42 5.78
C GLY A 150 -13.22 11.23 4.28
N HIS A 151 -12.33 10.60 3.53
CA HIS A 151 -12.55 10.31 2.10
C HIS A 151 -13.27 8.99 1.82
N ARG A 152 -13.73 8.29 2.86
CA ARG A 152 -14.43 7.01 2.74
C ARG A 152 -15.62 7.09 1.77
N ASP A 153 -16.52 8.06 1.94
CA ASP A 153 -17.72 8.20 1.11
C ASP A 153 -17.38 8.62 -0.33
N SER A 154 -16.40 9.51 -0.49
CA SER A 154 -15.86 9.89 -1.81
C SER A 154 -15.32 8.68 -2.58
N LEU A 155 -14.64 7.74 -1.89
CA LEU A 155 -14.17 6.51 -2.52
C LEU A 155 -15.31 5.58 -2.90
N ALA A 156 -16.29 5.40 -2.02
CA ALA A 156 -17.46 4.59 -2.29
C ALA A 156 -18.24 5.11 -3.51
N ASP A 157 -18.41 6.44 -3.64
CA ASP A 157 -19.05 7.06 -4.80
C ASP A 157 -18.23 6.88 -6.09
N ALA A 158 -16.90 7.05 -6.02
CA ALA A 158 -16.02 6.85 -7.15
C ALA A 158 -16.08 5.40 -7.67
N LEU A 159 -16.11 4.41 -6.78
CA LEU A 159 -16.26 3.00 -7.13
C LEU A 159 -17.60 2.73 -7.82
N ARG A 160 -18.72 3.28 -7.30
CA ARG A 160 -20.05 3.17 -7.92
C ARG A 160 -20.08 3.82 -9.30
N ALA A 161 -19.36 4.92 -9.49
CA ALA A 161 -19.22 5.61 -10.77
C ALA A 161 -18.28 4.90 -11.77
N GLY A 162 -17.70 3.74 -11.38
CA GLY A 162 -16.88 2.93 -12.27
C GLY A 162 -15.38 3.26 -12.22
N GLU A 163 -14.89 4.06 -11.26
CA GLU A 163 -13.45 4.27 -11.10
C GLU A 163 -12.75 2.96 -10.65
N ARG A 164 -11.59 2.67 -11.24
CA ARG A 164 -10.81 1.45 -10.93
C ARG A 164 -9.34 1.75 -10.64
N ARG A 165 -8.88 2.97 -10.94
CA ARG A 165 -7.48 3.37 -10.76
C ARG A 165 -7.32 4.21 -9.50
N VAL A 166 -6.41 3.80 -8.62
CA VAL A 166 -6.11 4.54 -7.38
C VAL A 166 -5.66 5.97 -7.69
N GLU A 167 -4.75 6.14 -8.65
CA GLU A 167 -4.26 7.46 -9.04
C GLU A 167 -5.38 8.36 -9.59
N GLY A 168 -6.33 7.79 -10.36
CA GLY A 168 -7.47 8.53 -10.90
C GLY A 168 -8.39 9.07 -9.82
N TRP A 169 -8.60 8.30 -8.75
CA TRP A 169 -9.35 8.76 -7.59
C TRP A 169 -8.56 9.75 -6.74
N LEU A 170 -7.30 9.45 -6.40
CA LEU A 170 -6.44 10.35 -5.60
C LEU A 170 -6.29 11.72 -6.24
N ALA A 171 -6.24 11.81 -7.57
CA ALA A 171 -6.12 13.08 -8.29
C ALA A 171 -7.33 14.03 -8.10
N ARG A 172 -8.45 13.52 -7.59
CA ARG A 172 -9.66 14.31 -7.30
C ARG A 172 -9.65 14.90 -5.89
N LEU A 173 -8.67 14.49 -5.05
CA LEU A 173 -8.55 14.93 -3.66
C LEU A 173 -7.59 16.11 -3.54
N PRO A 174 -7.64 16.89 -2.43
CA PRO A 174 -6.58 17.81 -2.06
C PRO A 174 -5.28 17.05 -1.78
N LEU A 175 -4.51 16.77 -2.85
CA LEU A 175 -3.40 15.83 -2.90
C LEU A 175 -2.05 16.52 -2.87
N ALA A 176 -1.19 16.14 -1.92
CA ALA A 176 0.24 16.41 -1.94
C ALA A 176 0.98 15.36 -2.79
N ARG A 177 2.00 15.76 -3.55
CA ARG A 177 2.95 14.87 -4.20
C ARG A 177 4.31 15.02 -3.55
N VAL A 178 4.81 13.95 -2.93
CA VAL A 178 6.00 13.97 -2.09
C VAL A 178 7.13 13.21 -2.77
N ALA A 179 8.22 13.90 -3.10
CA ALA A 179 9.37 13.28 -3.75
C ALA A 179 10.16 12.40 -2.79
N PHE A 180 10.46 11.19 -3.25
CA PHE A 180 11.36 10.23 -2.63
C PHE A 180 12.57 10.08 -3.56
N ASP A 181 13.52 10.99 -3.40
CA ASP A 181 14.69 11.16 -4.27
C ASP A 181 16.00 11.34 -3.49
N ARG A 182 16.00 11.00 -2.20
CA ARG A 182 17.20 11.02 -1.37
C ARG A 182 18.13 9.85 -1.71
N PRO A 183 19.42 9.96 -1.42
CA PRO A 183 20.31 8.81 -1.49
C PRO A 183 19.74 7.62 -0.71
N GLY A 184 19.61 6.46 -1.37
CA GLY A 184 19.01 5.27 -0.80
C GLY A 184 17.52 5.03 -1.17
N ASP A 185 16.85 5.99 -1.81
CA ASP A 185 15.47 5.81 -2.29
C ASP A 185 15.38 5.15 -3.69
N ASP A 186 16.50 4.90 -4.36
CA ASP A 186 16.54 4.48 -5.77
C ASP A 186 15.83 3.15 -6.08
N HIS A 187 15.62 2.32 -5.07
CA HIS A 187 14.88 1.05 -5.18
C HIS A 187 13.65 0.99 -4.26
N ALA A 188 13.33 2.10 -3.59
CA ALA A 188 12.33 2.11 -2.52
C ALA A 188 10.94 1.64 -2.97
N PHE A 189 10.62 1.82 -4.24
CA PHE A 189 9.31 1.46 -4.82
C PHE A 189 9.42 0.36 -5.87
N ALA A 190 10.56 -0.36 -5.92
CA ALA A 190 10.69 -1.50 -6.80
C ALA A 190 9.66 -2.57 -6.44
N ASN A 191 8.83 -2.91 -7.42
CA ASN A 191 7.88 -4.01 -7.32
C ASN A 191 8.52 -5.25 -7.91
N ILE A 192 8.45 -6.35 -7.21
CA ILE A 192 8.92 -7.64 -7.73
C ILE A 192 7.82 -8.24 -8.59
N ASN A 193 7.89 -8.08 -9.91
CA ASN A 193 6.84 -8.51 -10.83
C ASN A 193 7.02 -9.94 -11.36
N ASP A 194 8.24 -10.45 -11.36
CA ASP A 194 8.56 -11.80 -11.81
C ASP A 194 9.76 -12.39 -11.03
N ARG A 195 10.04 -13.65 -11.28
CA ARG A 195 11.11 -14.40 -10.62
C ARG A 195 12.50 -13.88 -11.00
N SER A 196 12.68 -13.34 -12.19
CA SER A 196 13.96 -12.79 -12.65
C SER A 196 14.28 -11.46 -11.96
N GLU A 197 13.28 -10.64 -11.71
CA GLU A 197 13.38 -9.42 -10.89
C GLU A 197 13.73 -9.76 -9.45
N LEU A 198 13.07 -10.78 -8.87
CA LEU A 198 13.36 -11.30 -7.54
C LEU A 198 14.84 -11.71 -7.42
N GLU A 199 15.33 -12.55 -8.34
CA GLU A 199 16.73 -13.00 -8.36
C GLU A 199 17.73 -11.85 -8.61
N ARG A 200 17.36 -10.86 -9.42
CA ARG A 200 18.19 -9.65 -9.64
C ARG A 200 18.32 -8.83 -8.37
N LEU A 201 17.23 -8.62 -7.66
CA LEU A 201 17.17 -7.80 -6.46
C LEU A 201 17.85 -8.49 -5.26
N GLU A 202 17.81 -9.82 -5.18
CA GLU A 202 18.59 -10.59 -4.19
C GLU A 202 20.11 -10.42 -4.36
N ARG A 203 20.59 -10.14 -5.58
CA ARG A 203 22.02 -9.91 -5.89
C ARG A 203 22.51 -8.49 -5.62
N LEU A 204 21.64 -7.54 -5.33
CA LEU A 204 21.99 -6.13 -5.05
C LEU A 204 22.31 -5.85 -3.56
N ARG A 205 22.52 -6.91 -2.76
CA ARG A 205 22.92 -6.83 -1.36
C ARG A 205 24.42 -6.81 -1.15
#